data_ce4d9cd16cb835bc15fdb48e131152a6
#
_entry.id   ce4d9cd16cb835bc15fdb48e131152a6
#
_cell.length_a   1.000
_cell.length_b   1.000
_cell.length_c   1.000
_cell.angle_alpha   90.00
_cell.angle_beta   90.00
_cell.angle_gamma   90.00
#
_symmetry.space_group_name_H-M   'P 1'
#
loop_
_entity.id
_entity.type
_entity.pdbx_description
1 polymer ?
#
loop_
_entity_poly.entity_id
_entity_poly.type
_entity_poly.pdbx_seq_one_letter_code
_entity_poly.pdbx_strand_id
1 'polypeptide(L)'
;MADELIVNAFEAIGIPKTQTVVYLDLLKNNKSTATQIAKRTGMHRTNVYDTLTKLKERNLVFLSYKEGKQAYVALTTDLILNQEKEKLEHLKSAMNYINTTYVSGQTPKVYTLEGLSAVRSIILGLLEKKSTIWIYGLVENENMINTLNAKIMHAFHIERIKKGIDLKMLFYKTAAGEQNLLNKLKFTETRLLPKTQQRKSSQITQIVCDGSVYITLWIDPIHTIVIENDLIAKEYLDFYNLLWTYSKKI
;
A
#
# COMPACT_ATOMS: atom_id res chain seq x y z
N MET A 1 -11.73 21.55 3.33
CA MET A 1 -11.65 20.12 3.75
C MET A 1 -12.44 19.20 2.79
N ALA A 2 -13.78 19.32 2.64
CA ALA A 2 -14.54 18.43 1.74
C ALA A 2 -14.13 18.55 0.26
N ASP A 3 -13.99 19.77 -0.24
CA ASP A 3 -13.58 20.02 -1.63
C ASP A 3 -12.17 19.53 -1.92
N GLU A 4 -11.25 19.62 -0.98
CA GLU A 4 -9.89 19.16 -1.09
C GLU A 4 -9.81 17.61 -1.12
N LEU A 5 -10.64 16.94 -0.28
CA LEU A 5 -10.77 15.48 -0.32
C LEU A 5 -11.24 15.00 -1.69
N ILE A 6 -12.24 15.66 -2.27
CA ILE A 6 -12.76 15.31 -3.59
C ILE A 6 -11.70 15.53 -4.67
N VAL A 7 -11.04 16.69 -4.67
CA VAL A 7 -9.98 16.98 -5.65
C VAL A 7 -8.87 15.95 -5.58
N ASN A 8 -8.36 15.64 -4.38
CA ASN A 8 -7.29 14.64 -4.20
C ASN A 8 -7.71 13.23 -4.68
N ALA A 9 -8.98 12.84 -4.42
CA ALA A 9 -9.50 11.56 -4.90
C ALA A 9 -9.58 11.50 -6.43
N PHE A 10 -10.01 12.58 -7.08
CA PHE A 10 -10.08 12.66 -8.53
C PHE A 10 -8.69 12.74 -9.18
N GLU A 11 -7.74 13.46 -8.57
CA GLU A 11 -6.36 13.49 -9.04
C GLU A 11 -5.69 12.11 -8.94
N ALA A 12 -6.00 11.31 -7.92
CA ALA A 12 -5.49 9.96 -7.79
C ALA A 12 -5.91 9.03 -8.93
N ILE A 13 -7.06 9.28 -9.57
CA ILE A 13 -7.50 8.56 -10.78
C ILE A 13 -7.18 9.33 -12.07
N GLY A 14 -6.29 10.33 -11.98
CA GLY A 14 -5.76 11.07 -13.12
C GLY A 14 -6.69 12.17 -13.65
N ILE A 15 -7.66 12.65 -12.88
CA ILE A 15 -8.57 13.74 -13.24
C ILE A 15 -8.08 15.03 -12.57
N PRO A 16 -7.46 15.97 -13.32
CA PRO A 16 -6.94 17.22 -12.74
C PRO A 16 -8.03 18.10 -12.12
N LYS A 17 -7.63 18.94 -11.17
CA LYS A 17 -8.52 19.88 -10.45
C LYS A 17 -9.46 20.67 -11.36
N THR A 18 -8.97 21.18 -12.49
CA THR A 18 -9.78 21.94 -13.46
C THR A 18 -10.92 21.09 -14.06
N GLN A 19 -10.65 19.82 -14.35
CA GLN A 19 -11.66 18.88 -14.83
C GLN A 19 -12.65 18.53 -13.72
N THR A 20 -12.16 18.32 -12.51
CA THR A 20 -12.99 18.03 -11.34
C THR A 20 -14.00 19.16 -11.08
N VAL A 21 -13.60 20.43 -11.18
CA VAL A 21 -14.50 21.59 -10.99
C VAL A 21 -15.63 21.57 -12.01
N VAL A 22 -15.36 21.34 -13.27
CA VAL A 22 -16.39 21.28 -14.35
C VAL A 22 -17.31 20.07 -14.17
N TYR A 23 -16.74 18.93 -13.80
CA TYR A 23 -17.51 17.71 -13.53
C TYR A 23 -18.48 17.91 -12.34
N LEU A 24 -18.01 18.46 -11.23
CA LEU A 24 -18.83 18.75 -10.05
C LEU A 24 -19.93 19.79 -10.34
N ASP A 25 -19.65 20.79 -11.18
CA ASP A 25 -20.66 21.74 -11.63
C ASP A 25 -21.78 21.04 -12.42
N LEU A 26 -21.41 20.10 -13.28
CA LEU A 26 -22.38 19.32 -14.05
C LEU A 26 -23.18 18.35 -13.18
N LEU A 27 -22.58 17.73 -12.16
CA LEU A 27 -23.31 16.90 -11.20
C LEU A 27 -24.35 17.70 -10.43
N LYS A 28 -23.99 18.92 -10.00
CA LYS A 28 -24.86 19.81 -9.24
C LYS A 28 -26.03 20.37 -10.06
N ASN A 29 -25.75 20.75 -11.31
CA ASN A 29 -26.67 21.51 -12.15
C ASN A 29 -27.27 20.68 -13.30
N ASN A 30 -26.96 19.36 -13.30
CA ASN A 30 -27.42 18.44 -14.31
C ASN A 30 -27.06 18.95 -15.73
N LYS A 31 -27.93 18.85 -16.68
CA LYS A 31 -27.76 19.20 -18.09
C LYS A 31 -27.45 20.70 -18.29
N SER A 32 -26.25 21.03 -18.73
CA SER A 32 -25.77 22.40 -18.85
C SER A 32 -24.99 22.65 -20.15
N THR A 33 -25.15 23.85 -20.72
CA THR A 33 -24.35 24.32 -21.85
C THR A 33 -22.99 24.80 -21.38
N ALA A 34 -21.96 24.79 -22.23
CA ALA A 34 -20.63 25.30 -21.90
C ALA A 34 -20.65 26.77 -21.39
N THR A 35 -21.55 27.59 -21.91
CA THR A 35 -21.72 28.98 -21.46
C THR A 35 -22.25 29.04 -20.03
N GLN A 36 -23.18 28.17 -19.65
CA GLN A 36 -23.71 28.11 -18.28
C GLN A 36 -22.63 27.63 -17.30
N ILE A 37 -21.83 26.63 -17.68
CA ILE A 37 -20.72 26.13 -16.88
C ILE A 37 -19.67 27.24 -16.68
N ALA A 38 -19.25 27.92 -17.78
CA ALA A 38 -18.29 29.02 -17.71
C ALA A 38 -18.72 30.13 -16.73
N LYS A 39 -20.03 30.51 -16.79
CA LYS A 39 -20.58 31.52 -15.89
C LYS A 39 -20.53 31.11 -14.41
N ARG A 40 -20.80 29.83 -14.11
CA ARG A 40 -20.83 29.34 -12.71
C ARG A 40 -19.45 29.06 -12.14
N THR A 41 -18.54 28.53 -12.98
CA THR A 41 -17.19 28.16 -12.55
C THR A 41 -16.21 29.32 -12.61
N GLY A 42 -16.55 30.46 -13.23
CA GLY A 42 -15.66 31.58 -13.48
C GLY A 42 -14.55 31.29 -14.52
N MET A 43 -14.61 30.16 -15.20
CA MET A 43 -13.62 29.78 -16.22
C MET A 43 -13.92 30.45 -17.57
N HIS A 44 -12.86 30.75 -18.34
CA HIS A 44 -13.03 31.18 -19.74
C HIS A 44 -13.73 30.11 -20.56
N ARG A 45 -14.64 30.52 -21.44
CA ARG A 45 -15.46 29.61 -22.25
C ARG A 45 -14.61 28.62 -23.09
N THR A 46 -13.49 29.06 -23.61
CA THR A 46 -12.55 28.21 -24.35
C THR A 46 -12.01 27.08 -23.44
N ASN A 47 -11.57 27.40 -22.23
CA ASN A 47 -11.07 26.42 -21.26
C ASN A 47 -12.15 25.41 -20.86
N VAL A 48 -13.42 25.85 -20.79
CA VAL A 48 -14.55 24.95 -20.50
C VAL A 48 -14.74 23.95 -21.62
N TYR A 49 -14.66 24.37 -22.90
CA TYR A 49 -14.77 23.47 -24.04
C TYR A 49 -13.64 22.45 -24.05
N ASP A 50 -12.39 22.88 -23.85
CA ASP A 50 -11.22 21.99 -23.79
C ASP A 50 -11.36 20.97 -22.63
N THR A 51 -11.85 21.45 -21.49
CA THR A 51 -12.10 20.60 -20.30
C THR A 51 -13.22 19.58 -20.59
N LEU A 52 -14.32 20.01 -21.20
CA LEU A 52 -15.43 19.14 -21.57
C LEU A 52 -15.02 18.08 -22.63
N THR A 53 -14.14 18.44 -23.57
CA THR A 53 -13.55 17.50 -24.53
C THR A 53 -12.76 16.42 -23.81
N LYS A 54 -11.87 16.79 -22.90
CA LYS A 54 -11.06 15.85 -22.08
C LYS A 54 -11.93 14.96 -21.18
N LEU A 55 -12.96 15.52 -20.57
CA LEU A 55 -13.91 14.74 -19.76
C LEU A 55 -14.73 13.77 -20.61
N LYS A 56 -15.08 14.15 -21.83
CA LYS A 56 -15.78 13.29 -22.77
C LYS A 56 -14.90 12.14 -23.27
N GLU A 57 -13.62 12.39 -23.58
CA GLU A 57 -12.64 11.37 -23.94
C GLU A 57 -12.46 10.31 -22.82
N ARG A 58 -12.65 10.72 -21.57
CA ARG A 58 -12.64 9.85 -20.40
C ARG A 58 -13.99 9.21 -20.08
N ASN A 59 -15.02 9.44 -20.87
CA ASN A 59 -16.39 9.00 -20.63
C ASN A 59 -17.01 9.50 -19.32
N LEU A 60 -16.53 10.62 -18.79
CA LEU A 60 -17.04 11.23 -17.55
C LEU A 60 -18.16 12.24 -17.82
N VAL A 61 -18.28 12.72 -19.07
CA VAL A 61 -19.28 13.65 -19.53
C VAL A 61 -19.79 13.22 -20.89
N PHE A 62 -21.09 13.32 -21.08
CA PHE A 62 -21.75 12.97 -22.33
C PHE A 62 -22.39 14.21 -22.97
N LEU A 63 -22.39 14.20 -24.31
CA LEU A 63 -23.09 15.19 -25.10
C LEU A 63 -24.60 14.98 -25.00
N SER A 64 -25.34 16.07 -24.85
CA SER A 64 -26.79 16.12 -24.84
C SER A 64 -27.27 17.40 -25.51
N TYR A 65 -28.57 17.64 -25.56
CA TYR A 65 -29.14 18.87 -26.08
C TYR A 65 -30.16 19.47 -25.11
N LYS A 66 -30.13 20.78 -24.95
CA LYS A 66 -31.07 21.56 -24.14
C LYS A 66 -31.57 22.71 -24.97
N GLU A 67 -32.88 22.76 -25.22
CA GLU A 67 -33.52 23.81 -26.04
C GLU A 67 -32.83 24.02 -27.38
N GLY A 68 -32.52 22.90 -28.10
CA GLY A 68 -31.84 22.93 -29.38
C GLY A 68 -30.34 23.27 -29.36
N LYS A 69 -29.77 23.57 -28.17
CA LYS A 69 -28.36 23.90 -27.98
C LYS A 69 -27.58 22.71 -27.41
N GLN A 70 -26.33 22.59 -27.81
CA GLN A 70 -25.42 21.60 -27.29
C GLN A 70 -25.24 21.75 -25.76
N ALA A 71 -25.49 20.70 -25.03
CA ALA A 71 -25.37 20.64 -23.59
C ALA A 71 -24.62 19.38 -23.17
N TYR A 72 -24.21 19.31 -21.93
CA TYR A 72 -23.41 18.25 -21.37
C TYR A 72 -24.04 17.70 -20.10
N VAL A 73 -23.84 16.41 -19.85
CA VAL A 73 -24.32 15.70 -18.65
C VAL A 73 -23.16 14.91 -18.05
N ALA A 74 -22.97 15.02 -16.77
CA ALA A 74 -21.95 14.23 -16.06
C ALA A 74 -22.40 12.77 -15.88
N LEU A 75 -21.43 11.84 -15.96
CA LEU A 75 -21.60 10.48 -15.51
C LEU A 75 -21.86 10.47 -13.99
N THR A 76 -22.69 9.57 -13.50
CA THR A 76 -22.95 9.44 -12.07
C THR A 76 -21.72 8.87 -11.34
N THR A 77 -21.58 9.18 -10.06
CA THR A 77 -20.45 8.73 -9.23
C THR A 77 -20.34 7.21 -9.15
N ASP A 78 -21.49 6.51 -9.08
CA ASP A 78 -21.51 5.05 -9.04
C ASP A 78 -20.95 4.40 -10.32
N LEU A 79 -21.22 5.02 -11.48
CA LEU A 79 -20.67 4.54 -12.75
C LEU A 79 -19.17 4.79 -12.85
N ILE A 80 -18.66 5.90 -12.28
CA ILE A 80 -17.20 6.13 -12.18
C ILE A 80 -16.56 5.04 -11.33
N LEU A 81 -17.13 4.76 -10.15
CA LEU A 81 -16.61 3.71 -9.28
C LEU A 81 -16.60 2.34 -9.96
N ASN A 82 -17.62 2.02 -10.76
CA ASN A 82 -17.66 0.78 -11.50
C ASN A 82 -16.59 0.72 -12.59
N GLN A 83 -16.39 1.80 -13.34
CA GLN A 83 -15.32 1.88 -14.37
C GLN A 83 -13.93 1.68 -13.74
N GLU A 84 -13.65 2.30 -12.59
CA GLU A 84 -12.37 2.14 -11.91
C GLU A 84 -12.19 0.71 -11.34
N LYS A 85 -13.25 0.08 -10.85
CA LYS A 85 -13.23 -1.33 -10.45
C LYS A 85 -12.92 -2.26 -11.64
N GLU A 86 -13.57 -2.05 -12.78
CA GLU A 86 -13.29 -2.83 -14.00
C GLU A 86 -11.83 -2.69 -14.44
N LYS A 87 -11.29 -1.47 -14.46
CA LYS A 87 -9.87 -1.24 -14.76
C LYS A 87 -8.96 -2.00 -13.81
N LEU A 88 -9.29 -2.01 -12.52
CA LEU A 88 -8.52 -2.75 -11.51
C LEU A 88 -8.55 -4.26 -11.77
N GLU A 89 -9.70 -4.82 -12.12
CA GLU A 89 -9.83 -6.26 -12.43
C GLU A 89 -9.06 -6.63 -13.72
N HIS A 90 -9.11 -5.80 -14.75
CA HIS A 90 -8.28 -5.98 -15.94
C HIS A 90 -6.78 -5.95 -15.59
N LEU A 91 -6.35 -4.99 -14.77
CA LEU A 91 -4.97 -4.89 -14.33
C LEU A 91 -4.55 -6.13 -13.53
N LYS A 92 -5.38 -6.61 -12.60
CA LYS A 92 -5.11 -7.85 -11.83
C LYS A 92 -4.94 -9.05 -12.75
N SER A 93 -5.82 -9.21 -13.74
CA SER A 93 -5.74 -10.29 -14.72
C SER A 93 -4.44 -10.23 -15.54
N ALA A 94 -4.05 -9.04 -16.01
CA ALA A 94 -2.80 -8.83 -16.71
C ALA A 94 -1.57 -9.14 -15.83
N MET A 95 -1.58 -8.71 -14.57
CA MET A 95 -0.50 -9.00 -13.62
C MET A 95 -0.39 -10.50 -13.32
N ASN A 96 -1.51 -11.20 -13.18
CA ASN A 96 -1.51 -12.65 -13.03
C ASN A 96 -0.91 -13.34 -14.25
N TYR A 97 -1.26 -12.92 -15.47
CA TYR A 97 -0.67 -13.43 -16.70
C TYR A 97 0.84 -13.18 -16.77
N ILE A 98 1.29 -11.98 -16.43
CA ILE A 98 2.71 -11.64 -16.36
C ILE A 98 3.43 -12.56 -15.35
N ASN A 99 2.87 -12.71 -14.16
CA ASN A 99 3.45 -13.54 -13.11
C ASN A 99 3.54 -15.01 -13.52
N THR A 100 2.54 -15.56 -14.19
CA THR A 100 2.55 -16.96 -14.62
C THR A 100 3.42 -17.20 -15.85
N THR A 101 3.53 -16.25 -16.76
CA THR A 101 4.21 -16.42 -18.06
C THR A 101 5.68 -16.02 -18.03
N TYR A 102 5.97 -14.89 -17.33
CA TYR A 102 7.30 -14.29 -17.35
C TYR A 102 8.07 -14.46 -16.03
N VAL A 103 7.37 -14.83 -14.95
CA VAL A 103 7.92 -14.91 -13.60
C VAL A 103 8.05 -16.36 -13.11
N SER A 104 7.43 -17.33 -13.80
CA SER A 104 7.51 -18.75 -13.48
C SER A 104 8.87 -19.33 -13.85
N GLY A 105 9.81 -19.33 -12.91
CA GLY A 105 11.09 -20.03 -13.01
C GLY A 105 11.60 -20.36 -11.62
N GLN A 106 12.20 -21.53 -11.45
CA GLN A 106 12.86 -21.97 -10.20
C GLN A 106 14.06 -21.09 -9.81
N THR A 107 14.42 -20.10 -10.62
CA THR A 107 15.50 -19.15 -10.32
C THR A 107 15.07 -18.16 -9.25
N PRO A 108 15.82 -18.06 -8.14
CA PRO A 108 15.56 -17.06 -7.11
C PRO A 108 15.59 -15.65 -7.70
N LYS A 109 14.56 -14.84 -7.41
CA LYS A 109 14.63 -13.42 -7.68
C LYS A 109 15.28 -12.75 -6.48
N VAL A 110 16.38 -12.06 -6.73
CA VAL A 110 17.12 -11.33 -5.70
C VAL A 110 17.29 -9.90 -6.19
N TYR A 111 16.83 -8.95 -5.39
CA TYR A 111 16.97 -7.53 -5.69
C TYR A 111 17.09 -6.71 -4.40
N THR A 112 17.61 -5.49 -4.52
CA THR A 112 17.77 -4.58 -3.40
C THR A 112 16.85 -3.38 -3.59
N LEU A 113 16.17 -3.01 -2.51
CA LEU A 113 15.35 -1.81 -2.42
C LEU A 113 16.01 -0.82 -1.46
N GLU A 114 15.90 0.47 -1.75
CA GLU A 114 16.52 1.52 -0.97
C GLU A 114 15.48 2.51 -0.42
N GLY A 115 15.71 2.95 0.80
CA GLY A 115 14.98 4.02 1.45
C GLY A 115 13.69 3.59 2.16
N LEU A 116 13.11 4.57 2.87
CA LEU A 116 11.93 4.39 3.70
C LEU A 116 10.67 3.98 2.92
N SER A 117 10.52 4.48 1.69
CA SER A 117 9.39 4.15 0.83
C SER A 117 9.35 2.66 0.49
N ALA A 118 10.52 2.05 0.28
CA ALA A 118 10.67 0.62 0.05
C ALA A 118 10.24 -0.20 1.27
N VAL A 119 10.70 0.17 2.47
CA VAL A 119 10.30 -0.49 3.72
C VAL A 119 8.78 -0.42 3.92
N ARG A 120 8.17 0.74 3.68
CA ARG A 120 6.70 0.90 3.75
C ARG A 120 5.97 -0.02 2.77
N SER A 121 6.44 -0.09 1.54
CA SER A 121 5.86 -0.96 0.52
C SER A 121 5.94 -2.44 0.91
N ILE A 122 7.05 -2.87 1.49
CA ILE A 122 7.22 -4.23 2.01
C ILE A 122 6.21 -4.49 3.14
N ILE A 123 6.11 -3.61 4.14
CA ILE A 123 5.18 -3.76 5.27
C ILE A 123 3.73 -3.87 4.78
N LEU A 124 3.32 -3.05 3.83
CA LEU A 124 1.99 -3.13 3.22
C LEU A 124 1.81 -4.41 2.41
N GLY A 125 2.82 -4.83 1.65
CA GLY A 125 2.81 -6.07 0.89
C GLY A 125 2.66 -7.33 1.75
N LEU A 126 3.21 -7.34 2.97
CA LEU A 126 3.04 -8.44 3.92
C LEU A 126 1.57 -8.68 4.29
N LEU A 127 0.73 -7.62 4.30
CA LEU A 127 -0.70 -7.74 4.58
C LEU A 127 -1.49 -8.46 3.49
N GLU A 128 -0.98 -8.49 2.27
CA GLU A 128 -1.63 -9.16 1.14
C GLU A 128 -1.28 -10.66 1.06
N LYS A 129 -0.18 -11.07 1.69
CA LYS A 129 0.30 -12.46 1.66
C LYS A 129 -0.54 -13.44 2.51
N LYS A 130 -1.31 -12.94 3.48
CA LYS A 130 -2.20 -13.72 4.39
C LYS A 130 -1.52 -14.91 5.10
N SER A 131 -0.22 -14.89 5.22
CA SER A 131 0.61 -15.92 5.86
C SER A 131 1.21 -15.39 7.16
N THR A 132 1.67 -16.29 8.03
CA THR A 132 2.39 -15.89 9.25
C THR A 132 3.64 -15.09 8.89
N ILE A 133 3.79 -13.96 9.54
CA ILE A 133 4.97 -13.08 9.40
C ILE A 133 5.94 -13.45 10.50
N TRP A 134 7.14 -13.86 10.11
CA TRP A 134 8.23 -14.20 11.03
C TRP A 134 9.28 -13.11 11.00
N ILE A 135 9.60 -12.53 12.15
CA ILE A 135 10.62 -11.46 12.26
C ILE A 135 11.72 -11.91 13.22
N TYR A 136 12.96 -11.76 12.76
CA TYR A 136 14.15 -12.07 13.51
C TYR A 136 15.15 -10.91 13.50
N GLY A 137 15.90 -10.79 14.59
CA GLY A 137 16.96 -9.79 14.71
C GLY A 137 16.49 -8.45 15.27
N LEU A 138 15.34 -8.44 15.95
CA LEU A 138 14.85 -7.23 16.60
C LEU A 138 15.72 -6.88 17.79
N VAL A 139 16.26 -5.67 17.74
CA VAL A 139 16.90 -4.95 18.83
C VAL A 139 16.44 -3.52 18.73
N GLU A 140 16.31 -2.82 19.85
CA GLU A 140 16.10 -1.36 19.81
C GLU A 140 17.20 -0.71 18.96
N ASN A 141 16.81 -0.22 17.81
CA ASN A 141 17.66 0.52 16.89
C ASN A 141 16.98 1.87 16.61
N GLU A 142 17.65 2.95 16.96
CA GLU A 142 17.10 4.31 16.81
C GLU A 142 16.66 4.60 15.36
N ASN A 143 17.43 4.15 14.37
CA ASN A 143 17.08 4.32 12.98
C ASN A 143 15.77 3.57 12.61
N MET A 144 15.60 2.35 13.13
CA MET A 144 14.37 1.58 12.93
C MET A 144 13.17 2.28 13.60
N ILE A 145 13.32 2.71 14.85
CA ILE A 145 12.27 3.37 15.63
C ILE A 145 11.86 4.69 14.97
N ASN A 146 12.82 5.51 14.55
CA ASN A 146 12.57 6.79 13.88
C ASN A 146 11.93 6.61 12.50
N THR A 147 12.28 5.53 11.81
CA THR A 147 11.80 5.18 10.46
C THR A 147 10.39 4.60 10.49
N LEU A 148 10.16 3.64 11.37
CA LEU A 148 8.88 2.99 11.58
C LEU A 148 8.09 3.75 12.65
N ASN A 149 7.63 4.96 12.30
CA ASN A 149 6.87 5.77 13.24
C ASN A 149 5.62 5.03 13.76
N ALA A 150 5.20 5.40 14.97
CA ALA A 150 4.09 4.75 15.66
C ALA A 150 2.80 4.68 14.82
N LYS A 151 2.55 5.65 13.93
CA LYS A 151 1.35 5.67 13.08
C LYS A 151 1.36 4.56 12.03
N ILE A 152 2.50 4.31 11.38
CA ILE A 152 2.64 3.25 10.35
C ILE A 152 2.48 1.89 11.00
N MET A 153 3.17 1.65 12.11
CA MET A 153 3.09 0.38 12.81
C MET A 153 1.72 0.13 13.44
N HIS A 154 1.08 1.16 13.96
CA HIS A 154 -0.28 1.05 14.48
C HIS A 154 -1.28 0.66 13.38
N ALA A 155 -1.24 1.33 12.23
CA ALA A 155 -2.10 1.00 11.10
C ALA A 155 -1.85 -0.44 10.59
N PHE A 156 -0.58 -0.85 10.47
CA PHE A 156 -0.21 -2.21 10.10
C PHE A 156 -0.81 -3.25 11.07
N HIS A 157 -0.68 -3.05 12.39
CA HIS A 157 -1.21 -3.99 13.37
C HIS A 157 -2.73 -4.08 13.34
N ILE A 158 -3.44 -2.97 13.15
CA ILE A 158 -4.90 -2.97 12.99
C ILE A 158 -5.32 -3.83 11.78
N GLU A 159 -4.74 -3.57 10.62
CA GLU A 159 -5.10 -4.29 9.39
C GLU A 159 -4.67 -5.77 9.44
N ARG A 160 -3.49 -6.08 9.98
CA ARG A 160 -3.03 -7.45 10.18
C ARG A 160 -3.99 -8.26 11.07
N ILE A 161 -4.43 -7.67 12.19
CA ILE A 161 -5.36 -8.31 13.12
C ILE A 161 -6.72 -8.55 12.47
N LYS A 162 -7.25 -7.58 11.72
CA LYS A 162 -8.49 -7.74 10.95
C LYS A 162 -8.41 -8.89 9.94
N LYS A 163 -7.25 -9.08 9.32
CA LYS A 163 -6.99 -10.14 8.35
C LYS A 163 -6.64 -11.49 9.02
N GLY A 164 -6.50 -11.55 10.35
CA GLY A 164 -6.14 -12.77 11.09
C GLY A 164 -4.72 -13.25 10.81
N ILE A 165 -3.79 -12.35 10.48
CA ILE A 165 -2.40 -12.70 10.15
C ILE A 165 -1.58 -12.82 11.43
N ASP A 166 -0.97 -13.98 11.66
CA ASP A 166 -0.06 -14.22 12.78
C ASP A 166 1.26 -13.47 12.61
N LEU A 167 1.78 -12.95 13.72
CA LEU A 167 3.09 -12.30 13.80
C LEU A 167 3.92 -12.96 14.89
N LYS A 168 5.05 -13.53 14.51
CA LYS A 168 6.02 -14.14 15.41
C LYS A 168 7.34 -13.39 15.38
N MET A 169 7.76 -12.90 16.54
CA MET A 169 8.92 -12.02 16.66
C MET A 169 9.96 -12.58 17.62
N LEU A 170 11.19 -12.65 17.17
CA LEU A 170 12.31 -13.14 17.96
C LEU A 170 13.30 -12.01 18.22
N PHE A 171 13.45 -11.68 19.50
CA PHE A 171 14.28 -10.57 19.96
C PHE A 171 15.66 -11.05 20.42
N TYR A 172 16.68 -10.26 20.14
CA TYR A 172 18.04 -10.47 20.69
C TYR A 172 18.18 -10.00 22.15
N LYS A 173 17.45 -8.96 22.53
CA LYS A 173 17.53 -8.33 23.85
C LYS A 173 16.13 -7.97 24.34
N THR A 174 15.98 -7.95 25.65
CA THR A 174 14.73 -7.53 26.29
C THR A 174 14.47 -6.05 26.03
N ALA A 175 13.41 -5.77 25.26
CA ALA A 175 12.76 -4.47 25.19
C ALA A 175 11.45 -4.58 25.99
N ALA A 176 11.57 -4.68 27.33
CA ALA A 176 10.50 -5.16 28.20
C ALA A 176 9.17 -4.39 28.05
N GLY A 177 9.22 -3.09 27.77
CA GLY A 177 8.02 -2.28 27.58
C GLY A 177 7.31 -2.57 26.26
N GLU A 178 8.05 -2.64 25.17
CA GLU A 178 7.53 -2.83 23.81
C GLU A 178 7.02 -4.27 23.61
N GLN A 179 7.77 -5.26 24.07
CA GLN A 179 7.39 -6.68 23.98
C GLN A 179 6.09 -6.97 24.73
N ASN A 180 5.90 -6.37 25.92
CA ASN A 180 4.67 -6.51 26.68
C ASN A 180 3.47 -5.87 25.98
N LEU A 181 3.66 -4.77 25.25
CA LEU A 181 2.61 -4.17 24.43
C LEU A 181 2.27 -5.03 23.22
N LEU A 182 3.27 -5.55 22.53
CA LEU A 182 3.09 -6.41 21.36
C LEU A 182 2.38 -7.72 21.71
N ASN A 183 2.71 -8.37 22.82
CA ASN A 183 2.07 -9.61 23.27
C ASN A 183 0.59 -9.42 23.67
N LYS A 184 0.13 -8.20 23.91
CA LYS A 184 -1.30 -7.90 24.13
C LYS A 184 -2.09 -7.85 22.82
N LEU A 185 -1.42 -7.74 21.69
CA LEU A 185 -2.07 -7.72 20.39
C LEU A 185 -2.48 -9.15 19.97
N LYS A 186 -3.69 -9.31 19.49
CA LYS A 186 -4.16 -10.57 18.93
C LYS A 186 -3.23 -11.06 17.81
N PHE A 187 -3.09 -12.37 17.68
CA PHE A 187 -2.25 -12.99 16.66
C PHE A 187 -0.78 -12.54 16.73
N THR A 188 -0.25 -12.31 17.94
CA THR A 188 1.14 -11.91 18.13
C THR A 188 1.80 -12.75 19.20
N GLU A 189 2.97 -13.29 18.90
CA GLU A 189 3.82 -13.99 19.87
C GLU A 189 5.24 -13.45 19.77
N THR A 190 5.80 -13.04 20.90
CA THR A 190 7.19 -12.58 20.99
C THR A 190 7.99 -13.53 21.85
N ARG A 191 9.22 -13.81 21.44
CA ARG A 191 10.18 -14.60 22.24
C ARG A 191 11.55 -13.93 22.30
N LEU A 192 12.31 -14.30 23.30
CA LEU A 192 13.66 -13.82 23.55
C LEU A 192 14.68 -14.94 23.37
N LEU A 193 15.75 -14.67 22.65
CA LEU A 193 16.88 -15.60 22.52
C LEU A 193 17.53 -15.87 23.87
N PRO A 194 18.15 -17.06 24.07
CA PRO A 194 18.93 -17.36 25.25
C PRO A 194 20.02 -16.32 25.50
N LYS A 195 20.35 -16.06 26.76
CA LYS A 195 21.36 -15.05 27.18
C LYS A 195 22.70 -15.17 26.43
N THR A 196 23.11 -16.38 26.11
CA THR A 196 24.34 -16.68 25.36
C THR A 196 24.32 -16.20 23.91
N GLN A 197 23.14 -15.99 23.35
CA GLN A 197 22.90 -15.55 21.97
C GLN A 197 22.43 -14.10 21.88
N GLN A 198 22.27 -13.42 23.01
CA GLN A 198 21.81 -12.03 23.04
C GLN A 198 22.89 -11.09 22.52
N ARG A 199 22.48 -10.15 21.67
CA ARG A 199 23.32 -9.06 21.18
C ARG A 199 22.85 -7.73 21.74
N LYS A 200 23.79 -6.83 22.00
CA LYS A 200 23.49 -5.48 22.51
C LYS A 200 22.87 -4.59 21.44
N SER A 201 23.24 -4.81 20.18
CA SER A 201 22.73 -4.07 19.03
C SER A 201 22.70 -4.96 17.78
N SER A 202 21.76 -4.72 16.90
CA SER A 202 21.73 -5.26 15.56
C SER A 202 21.25 -4.17 14.61
N GLN A 203 21.87 -4.07 13.45
CA GLN A 203 21.41 -3.17 12.41
C GLN A 203 20.66 -3.93 11.31
N ILE A 204 20.42 -5.22 11.53
CA ILE A 204 19.77 -6.07 10.56
C ILE A 204 18.50 -6.67 11.16
N THR A 205 17.39 -6.54 10.43
CA THR A 205 16.16 -7.27 10.71
C THR A 205 15.85 -8.19 9.52
N GLN A 206 15.45 -9.41 9.82
CA GLN A 206 15.06 -10.38 8.82
C GLN A 206 13.57 -10.69 8.95
N ILE A 207 12.85 -10.73 7.83
CA ILE A 207 11.45 -11.12 7.77
C ILE A 207 11.32 -12.27 6.79
N VAL A 208 10.58 -13.31 7.19
CA VAL A 208 10.20 -14.42 6.32
C VAL A 208 8.69 -14.46 6.25
N CYS A 209 8.14 -14.47 5.05
CA CYS A 209 6.72 -14.54 4.81
C CYS A 209 6.43 -15.04 3.39
N ASP A 210 5.63 -16.09 3.27
CA ASP A 210 5.06 -16.56 2.01
C ASP A 210 6.06 -16.61 0.84
N GLY A 211 7.03 -17.50 0.91
CA GLY A 211 8.03 -17.69 -0.15
C GLY A 211 9.04 -16.55 -0.31
N SER A 212 9.07 -15.59 0.60
CA SER A 212 9.96 -14.43 0.51
C SER A 212 10.75 -14.21 1.79
N VAL A 213 12.01 -13.78 1.61
CA VAL A 213 12.90 -13.33 2.69
C VAL A 213 13.27 -11.88 2.45
N TYR A 214 13.15 -11.06 3.48
CA TYR A 214 13.53 -9.64 3.48
C TYR A 214 14.61 -9.44 4.52
N ILE A 215 15.76 -8.89 4.11
CA ILE A 215 16.88 -8.57 5.01
C ILE A 215 17.08 -7.07 4.97
N THR A 216 16.63 -6.38 6.00
CA THR A 216 16.72 -4.92 6.09
C THR A 216 17.92 -4.51 6.92
N LEU A 217 18.77 -3.68 6.34
CA LEU A 217 19.93 -3.04 6.96
C LEU A 217 19.54 -1.60 7.35
N TRP A 218 19.47 -1.32 8.65
CA TRP A 218 19.04 -0.05 9.25
C TRP A 218 20.21 0.94 9.37
N ILE A 219 20.87 1.22 8.27
CA ILE A 219 21.88 2.29 8.13
C ILE A 219 21.38 3.30 7.10
N ASP A 220 21.90 4.50 7.10
CA ASP A 220 21.55 5.51 6.12
C ASP A 220 22.46 5.41 4.88
N PRO A 221 21.92 5.26 3.66
CA PRO A 221 20.53 4.95 3.34
C PRO A 221 20.10 3.54 3.74
N ILE A 222 18.81 3.38 4.09
CA ILE A 222 18.26 2.06 4.43
C ILE A 222 18.24 1.17 3.20
N HIS A 223 18.72 -0.06 3.33
CA HIS A 223 18.67 -1.05 2.27
C HIS A 223 17.90 -2.29 2.70
N THR A 224 17.12 -2.85 1.80
CA THR A 224 16.49 -4.15 1.99
C THR A 224 16.79 -5.06 0.82
N ILE A 225 17.42 -6.19 1.10
CA ILE A 225 17.57 -7.29 0.15
C ILE A 225 16.29 -8.10 0.20
N VAL A 226 15.69 -8.33 -0.97
CA VAL A 226 14.50 -9.16 -1.14
C VAL A 226 14.90 -10.41 -1.90
N ILE A 227 14.52 -11.57 -1.38
CA ILE A 227 14.73 -12.88 -2.00
C ILE A 227 13.36 -13.54 -2.15
N GLU A 228 12.90 -13.72 -3.37
CA GLU A 228 11.64 -14.40 -3.68
C GLU A 228 11.97 -15.79 -4.23
N ASN A 229 11.85 -16.80 -3.38
CA ASN A 229 12.03 -18.21 -3.71
C ASN A 229 11.55 -19.08 -2.55
N ASP A 230 10.65 -20.01 -2.81
CA ASP A 230 10.04 -20.87 -1.80
C ASP A 230 11.04 -21.76 -1.06
N LEU A 231 12.04 -22.29 -1.76
CA LEU A 231 13.06 -23.15 -1.14
C LEU A 231 13.93 -22.36 -0.17
N ILE A 232 14.41 -21.18 -0.60
CA ILE A 232 15.22 -20.30 0.26
C ILE A 232 14.40 -19.83 1.46
N ALA A 233 13.16 -19.41 1.25
CA ALA A 233 12.29 -18.98 2.35
C ALA A 233 12.01 -20.09 3.34
N LYS A 234 11.85 -21.34 2.86
CA LYS A 234 11.70 -22.53 3.70
C LYS A 234 12.93 -22.78 4.57
N GLU A 235 14.12 -22.73 3.99
CA GLU A 235 15.38 -22.92 4.74
C GLU A 235 15.55 -21.83 5.82
N TYR A 236 15.24 -20.58 5.51
CA TYR A 236 15.22 -19.50 6.50
C TYR A 236 14.18 -19.74 7.60
N LEU A 237 13.02 -20.27 7.26
CA LEU A 237 11.96 -20.58 8.22
C LEU A 237 12.36 -21.75 9.13
N ASP A 238 13.01 -22.79 8.59
CA ASP A 238 13.49 -23.93 9.36
C ASP A 238 14.57 -23.49 10.35
N PHE A 239 15.51 -22.63 9.92
CA PHE A 239 16.48 -21.99 10.81
C PHE A 239 15.79 -21.14 11.89
N TYR A 240 14.76 -20.38 11.52
CA TYR A 240 13.99 -19.59 12.46
C TYR A 240 13.27 -20.45 13.51
N ASN A 241 12.65 -21.56 13.07
CA ASN A 241 11.97 -22.50 13.96
C ASN A 241 12.96 -23.15 14.94
N LEU A 242 14.18 -23.44 14.53
CA LEU A 242 15.24 -23.91 15.42
C LEU A 242 15.51 -22.89 16.52
N LEU A 243 15.72 -21.63 16.19
CA LEU A 243 15.93 -20.56 17.16
C LEU A 243 14.71 -20.35 18.06
N TRP A 244 13.51 -20.46 17.49
CA TRP A 244 12.24 -20.33 18.19
C TRP A 244 12.08 -21.39 19.28
N THR A 245 12.48 -22.62 19.00
CA THR A 245 12.41 -23.74 19.94
C THR A 245 13.29 -23.50 21.19
N TYR A 246 14.46 -22.91 21.01
CA TYR A 246 15.38 -22.59 22.11
C TYR A 246 15.11 -21.24 22.80
N SER A 247 14.20 -20.43 22.27
CA SER A 247 13.87 -19.12 22.79
C SER A 247 12.86 -19.21 23.93
N LYS A 248 12.83 -18.17 24.78
CA LYS A 248 11.88 -18.07 25.90
C LYS A 248 10.73 -17.15 25.51
N LYS A 249 9.50 -17.61 25.79
CA LYS A 249 8.31 -16.75 25.72
C LYS A 249 8.42 -15.66 26.80
N ILE A 250 8.04 -14.45 26.44
CA ILE A 250 8.08 -13.27 27.30
C ILE A 250 6.67 -12.93 27.75
#